data_e40db618f958cc9f26def36edb4f1d5b
#
_entry.id   e40db618f958cc9f26def36edb4f1d5b
#
_cell.length_a   1.000
_cell.length_b   1.000
_cell.length_c   1.000
_cell.angle_alpha   90.00
_cell.angle_beta   90.00
_cell.angle_gamma   90.00
#
_symmetry.space_group_name_H-M   'P 1'
#
loop_
_entity.id
_entity.type
_entity.pdbx_description
1 polymer ?
#
loop_
_entity_poly.entity_id
_entity_poly.type
_entity_poly.pdbx_seq_one_letter_code
_entity_poly.pdbx_strand_id
1 'polypeptide(L)'
;MQKDFDRWNVLKKALNDGALLPLYHEREIWWAHLGVNVGYEQDGTGPSYERPVLIIRGFSPHVCVVVPLTTSKKRDRFYISAGMVEDKNAAAIVSQIRLIDTRRLINKVGTLDRATFNPIRKAARKLL
;
A
#
# COMPACT_ATOMS: atom_id res chain seq x y z
N MET A 1 -8.11 18.12 7.94
CA MET A 1 -9.41 17.54 7.90
C MET A 1 -9.36 16.03 7.80
N GLN A 2 -8.80 15.47 6.79
CA GLN A 2 -8.64 14.03 6.75
C GLN A 2 -7.85 13.50 7.95
N LYS A 3 -6.84 14.23 8.35
CA LYS A 3 -6.02 13.86 9.49
C LYS A 3 -6.85 13.74 10.75
N ASP A 4 -7.73 14.70 11.00
CA ASP A 4 -8.55 14.68 12.20
C ASP A 4 -9.56 13.54 12.16
N PHE A 5 -10.11 13.29 10.98
CA PHE A 5 -11.02 12.18 10.78
C PHE A 5 -10.31 10.85 11.07
N ASP A 6 -9.11 10.68 10.55
CA ASP A 6 -8.37 9.44 10.75
C ASP A 6 -8.03 9.23 12.22
N ARG A 7 -7.60 10.28 12.89
CA ARG A 7 -7.26 10.20 14.31
C ARG A 7 -8.46 9.82 15.15
N TRP A 8 -9.60 10.43 14.85
CA TRP A 8 -10.83 10.14 15.57
C TRP A 8 -11.23 8.68 15.41
N ASN A 9 -11.12 8.16 14.20
CA ASN A 9 -11.47 6.78 13.93
C ASN A 9 -10.53 5.79 14.61
N VAL A 10 -9.24 6.14 14.68
CA VAL A 10 -8.27 5.30 15.37
C VAL A 10 -8.68 5.14 16.84
N LEU A 11 -9.01 6.24 17.49
CA LEU A 11 -9.39 6.19 18.90
C LEU A 11 -10.68 5.40 19.09
N LYS A 12 -11.66 5.62 18.22
CA LYS A 12 -12.92 4.93 18.32
C LYS A 12 -12.74 3.43 18.14
N LYS A 13 -11.92 3.03 17.19
CA LYS A 13 -11.67 1.62 16.95
C LYS A 13 -10.98 0.98 18.13
N ALA A 14 -10.03 1.68 18.73
CA ALA A 14 -9.31 1.16 19.88
C ALA A 14 -10.25 0.87 21.05
N LEU A 15 -11.20 1.75 21.26
CA LEU A 15 -12.17 1.56 22.34
C LEU A 15 -13.05 0.34 22.10
N ASN A 16 -13.37 0.06 20.84
CA ASN A 16 -14.26 -1.04 20.51
C ASN A 16 -13.56 -2.39 20.43
N ASP A 17 -12.38 -2.39 19.79
CA ASP A 17 -11.70 -3.64 19.47
C ASP A 17 -10.41 -3.85 20.23
N GLY A 18 -10.01 -2.88 21.03
CA GLY A 18 -8.75 -2.93 21.73
C GLY A 18 -7.54 -2.82 20.83
N ALA A 19 -7.73 -2.36 19.60
CA ALA A 19 -6.66 -2.20 18.63
C ALA A 19 -6.84 -0.90 17.88
N LEU A 20 -5.71 -0.24 17.58
CA LEU A 20 -5.70 1.01 16.83
C LEU A 20 -5.66 0.70 15.33
N LEU A 21 -6.42 1.48 14.57
CA LEU A 21 -6.29 1.48 13.10
C LEU A 21 -5.17 2.43 12.70
N PRO A 22 -4.39 2.08 11.67
CA PRO A 22 -3.36 2.98 11.18
C PRO A 22 -3.97 4.25 10.57
N LEU A 23 -3.27 5.36 10.72
CA LEU A 23 -3.62 6.62 10.07
C LEU A 23 -2.90 6.63 8.72
N TYR A 24 -3.61 6.35 7.66
CA TYR A 24 -3.01 6.25 6.35
C TYR A 24 -3.58 7.29 5.39
N HIS A 25 -2.80 7.60 4.35
CA HIS A 25 -3.21 8.53 3.30
C HIS A 25 -2.74 8.02 1.94
N GLU A 26 -3.37 8.49 0.89
CA GLU A 26 -2.94 8.19 -0.48
C GLU A 26 -1.50 8.65 -0.69
N ARG A 27 -0.80 7.95 -1.54
CA ARG A 27 0.61 8.17 -1.89
C ARG A 27 1.58 7.69 -0.83
N GLU A 28 1.10 7.23 0.31
CA GLU A 28 1.98 6.69 1.33
C GLU A 28 2.39 5.26 1.00
N ILE A 29 3.60 4.92 1.39
CA ILE A 29 4.13 3.57 1.28
C ILE A 29 4.16 3.00 2.69
N TRP A 30 3.60 1.80 2.83
CA TRP A 30 3.51 1.11 4.11
C TRP A 30 4.02 -0.31 3.96
N TRP A 31 4.67 -0.83 4.99
CA TRP A 31 4.84 -2.26 5.12
C TRP A 31 3.48 -2.85 5.45
N ALA A 32 3.13 -3.93 4.77
CA ALA A 32 1.83 -4.56 4.97
C ALA A 32 1.98 -6.07 5.02
N HIS A 33 1.13 -6.70 5.82
CA HIS A 33 1.07 -8.16 5.92
C HIS A 33 0.01 -8.65 4.94
N LEU A 34 0.43 -9.25 3.85
CA LEU A 34 -0.48 -9.64 2.78
C LEU A 34 -0.90 -11.11 2.84
N GLY A 35 -0.36 -11.86 3.78
CA GLY A 35 -0.67 -13.28 3.89
C GLY A 35 0.04 -14.10 2.84
N VAL A 36 -0.40 -15.33 2.66
CA VAL A 36 0.18 -16.24 1.69
C VAL A 36 -0.41 -15.94 0.32
N ASN A 37 0.46 -15.72 -0.67
CA ASN A 37 0.02 -15.54 -2.05
C ASN A 37 -0.08 -16.89 -2.75
N VAL A 38 -0.99 -16.97 -3.71
CA VAL A 38 -1.26 -18.20 -4.42
C VAL A 38 -1.19 -17.94 -5.92
N GLY A 39 -0.63 -18.91 -6.65
CA GLY A 39 -0.57 -18.83 -8.11
C GLY A 39 0.46 -17.82 -8.58
N TYR A 40 0.03 -16.90 -9.41
CA TYR A 40 0.93 -15.93 -10.03
C TYR A 40 1.15 -14.70 -9.22
N GLU A 41 0.55 -14.60 -8.05
CA GLU A 41 0.81 -13.48 -7.16
C GLU A 41 2.24 -13.58 -6.63
N GLN A 42 2.83 -12.41 -6.40
CA GLN A 42 4.17 -12.36 -5.87
C GLN A 42 4.13 -12.53 -4.36
N ASP A 43 4.92 -13.47 -3.86
CA ASP A 43 4.96 -13.70 -2.43
C ASP A 43 5.65 -12.56 -1.70
N GLY A 44 5.25 -12.32 -0.47
CA GLY A 44 5.98 -11.44 0.41
C GLY A 44 7.30 -12.06 0.81
N THR A 45 8.15 -11.27 1.44
CA THR A 45 9.43 -11.75 1.92
C THR A 45 9.30 -12.20 3.37
N GLY A 46 10.00 -13.29 3.70
CA GLY A 46 10.03 -13.80 5.05
C GLY A 46 8.75 -14.52 5.46
N PRO A 47 8.75 -15.08 6.67
CA PRO A 47 7.64 -15.89 7.12
C PRO A 47 6.32 -15.15 7.28
N SER A 48 6.38 -13.84 7.51
CA SER A 48 5.18 -13.03 7.72
C SER A 48 4.55 -12.56 6.42
N TYR A 49 5.19 -12.80 5.28
CA TYR A 49 4.73 -12.34 3.97
C TYR A 49 4.50 -10.84 3.93
N GLU A 50 5.38 -10.08 4.57
CA GLU A 50 5.30 -8.64 4.58
C GLU A 50 5.88 -8.06 3.30
N ARG A 51 5.24 -7.02 2.79
CA ARG A 51 5.68 -6.32 1.59
C ARG A 51 5.41 -4.84 1.70
N PRO A 52 6.23 -4.01 1.06
CA PRO A 52 5.85 -2.61 0.94
C PRO A 52 4.73 -2.48 -0.07
N VAL A 53 3.74 -1.68 0.27
CA VAL A 53 2.61 -1.38 -0.61
C VAL A 53 2.44 0.11 -0.72
N LEU A 54 1.91 0.55 -1.86
CA LEU A 54 1.61 1.96 -2.11
C LEU A 54 0.10 2.13 -2.01
N ILE A 55 -0.33 3.08 -1.18
CA ILE A 55 -1.75 3.39 -1.03
C ILE A 55 -2.21 4.16 -2.27
N ILE A 56 -3.10 3.56 -3.05
CA ILE A 56 -3.64 4.20 -4.25
C ILE A 56 -4.88 5.02 -3.90
N ARG A 57 -5.74 4.48 -3.03
CA ARG A 57 -6.98 5.15 -2.66
C ARG A 57 -7.49 4.61 -1.35
N GLY A 58 -7.96 5.52 -0.50
CA GLY A 58 -8.63 5.13 0.73
C GLY A 58 -10.13 5.24 0.55
N PHE A 59 -10.86 4.21 0.97
CA PHE A 59 -12.32 4.25 0.96
C PHE A 59 -12.88 4.56 2.34
N SER A 60 -12.14 4.19 3.37
CA SER A 60 -12.58 4.42 4.74
C SER A 60 -11.37 4.16 5.64
N PRO A 61 -11.50 4.41 6.95
CA PRO A 61 -10.43 4.00 7.87
C PRO A 61 -10.17 2.50 7.89
N HIS A 62 -11.10 1.70 7.36
CA HIS A 62 -11.04 0.24 7.44
C HIS A 62 -10.53 -0.43 6.17
N VAL A 63 -10.66 0.23 5.02
CA VAL A 63 -10.42 -0.42 3.73
C VAL A 63 -9.71 0.54 2.78
N CYS A 64 -8.70 0.05 2.11
CA CYS A 64 -7.99 0.84 1.10
C CYS A 64 -7.54 -0.04 -0.06
N VAL A 65 -7.24 0.62 -1.19
CA VAL A 65 -6.69 -0.04 -2.37
C VAL A 65 -5.21 0.23 -2.42
N VAL A 66 -4.43 -0.84 -2.61
CA VAL A 66 -2.97 -0.75 -2.66
C VAL A 66 -2.43 -1.50 -3.87
N VAL A 67 -1.21 -1.16 -4.25
CA VAL A 67 -0.41 -1.96 -5.18
C VAL A 67 0.88 -2.33 -4.47
N PRO A 68 1.36 -3.57 -4.62
CA PRO A 68 2.62 -3.95 -4.00
C PRO A 68 3.79 -3.33 -4.74
N LEU A 69 4.85 -3.06 -4.01
CA LEU A 69 6.10 -2.59 -4.57
C LEU A 69 7.12 -3.71 -4.58
N THR A 70 8.03 -3.66 -5.53
CA THR A 70 9.11 -4.63 -5.62
C THR A 70 10.42 -3.92 -5.94
N THR A 71 11.51 -4.48 -5.43
CA THR A 71 12.86 -4.02 -5.79
C THR A 71 13.49 -4.97 -6.81
N SER A 72 12.77 -5.98 -7.25
CA SER A 72 13.23 -6.89 -8.29
C SER A 72 13.56 -6.12 -9.56
N LYS A 73 14.55 -6.59 -10.30
CA LYS A 73 14.91 -5.97 -11.57
C LYS A 73 14.04 -6.40 -12.73
N LYS A 74 13.17 -7.39 -12.50
CA LYS A 74 12.23 -7.82 -13.52
C LYS A 74 11.28 -6.68 -13.84
N ARG A 75 10.99 -6.48 -15.12
CA ARG A 75 10.09 -5.41 -15.55
C ARG A 75 9.21 -5.91 -16.69
N ASP A 76 7.96 -5.45 -16.69
CA ASP A 76 7.07 -5.57 -17.81
C ASP A 76 6.17 -4.34 -17.82
N ARG A 77 5.17 -4.30 -18.69
CA ARG A 77 4.36 -3.10 -18.88
C ARG A 77 3.52 -2.73 -17.65
N PHE A 78 3.36 -3.65 -16.70
CA PHE A 78 2.59 -3.38 -15.48
C PHE A 78 3.47 -2.93 -14.32
N TYR A 79 4.77 -2.82 -14.51
CA TYR A 79 5.71 -2.36 -13.50
C TYR A 79 6.00 -0.89 -13.74
N ILE A 80 5.53 -0.03 -12.86
CA ILE A 80 5.71 1.41 -12.99
C ILE A 80 6.68 1.89 -11.92
N SER A 81 7.70 2.65 -12.32
CA SER A 81 8.71 3.12 -11.38
C SER A 81 8.08 3.86 -10.21
N ALA A 82 8.51 3.53 -9.01
CA ALA A 82 8.15 4.24 -7.78
C ALA A 82 9.32 5.03 -7.22
N GLY A 83 10.44 5.08 -7.95
CA GLY A 83 11.63 5.79 -7.50
C GLY A 83 12.36 5.03 -6.41
N MET A 84 13.10 5.77 -5.60
CA MET A 84 13.89 5.17 -4.51
C MET A 84 13.01 5.01 -3.28
N VAL A 85 12.97 3.79 -2.76
CA VAL A 85 12.26 3.47 -1.53
C VAL A 85 13.24 2.76 -0.62
N GLU A 86 13.52 3.34 0.53
CA GLU A 86 14.52 2.80 1.46
C GLU A 86 15.84 2.48 0.75
N ASP A 87 16.33 3.46 -0.03
CA ASP A 87 17.61 3.40 -0.72
C ASP A 87 17.68 2.35 -1.83
N LYS A 88 16.55 1.85 -2.30
CA LYS A 88 16.50 0.91 -3.42
C LYS A 88 15.49 1.38 -4.46
N ASN A 89 15.83 1.16 -5.73
CA ASN A 89 14.89 1.43 -6.80
C ASN A 89 13.72 0.47 -6.70
N ALA A 90 12.52 1.00 -6.71
CA ALA A 90 11.31 0.22 -6.56
C ALA A 90 10.38 0.43 -7.74
N ALA A 91 9.52 -0.53 -7.98
CA ALA A 91 8.46 -0.42 -8.98
C ALA A 91 7.15 -0.88 -8.38
N ALA A 92 6.07 -0.23 -8.78
CA ALA A 92 4.73 -0.62 -8.39
C ALA A 92 4.21 -1.64 -9.39
N ILE A 93 3.70 -2.76 -8.89
CA ILE A 93 3.14 -3.81 -9.74
C ILE A 93 1.64 -3.57 -9.84
N VAL A 94 1.26 -2.72 -10.81
CA VAL A 94 -0.13 -2.28 -10.88
C VAL A 94 -1.11 -3.41 -11.23
N SER A 95 -0.63 -4.48 -11.87
CA SER A 95 -1.49 -5.64 -12.15
C SER A 95 -1.87 -6.41 -10.88
N GLN A 96 -1.20 -6.15 -9.77
CA GLN A 96 -1.52 -6.80 -8.49
C GLN A 96 -2.27 -5.86 -7.55
N ILE A 97 -2.96 -4.88 -8.11
CA ILE A 97 -3.80 -3.97 -7.33
C ILE A 97 -4.84 -4.78 -6.55
N ARG A 98 -5.04 -4.40 -5.28
CA ARG A 98 -5.99 -5.13 -4.44
C ARG A 98 -6.54 -4.25 -3.34
N LEU A 99 -7.72 -4.63 -2.89
CA LEU A 99 -8.39 -4.03 -1.75
C LEU A 99 -7.91 -4.77 -0.50
N ILE A 100 -7.51 -4.05 0.53
CA ILE A 100 -7.09 -4.69 1.77
C ILE A 100 -7.76 -4.04 2.97
N ASP A 101 -7.86 -4.80 4.06
CA ASP A 101 -8.22 -4.29 5.36
C ASP A 101 -7.03 -3.50 5.89
N THR A 102 -7.28 -2.30 6.41
CA THR A 102 -6.18 -1.43 6.86
C THR A 102 -5.45 -1.99 8.07
N ARG A 103 -6.02 -2.97 8.78
CA ARG A 103 -5.31 -3.63 9.86
C ARG A 103 -4.08 -4.40 9.37
N ARG A 104 -3.98 -4.65 8.07
CA ARG A 104 -2.79 -5.28 7.49
C ARG A 104 -1.61 -4.32 7.37
N LEU A 105 -1.83 -3.02 7.48
CA LEU A 105 -0.77 -2.02 7.42
C LEU A 105 0.02 -2.05 8.72
N ILE A 106 1.34 -2.13 8.62
CA ILE A 106 2.21 -2.30 9.79
C ILE A 106 2.85 -0.99 10.18
N ASN A 107 3.65 -0.40 9.29
CA ASN A 107 4.28 0.87 9.56
C ASN A 107 4.53 1.63 8.27
N LYS A 108 4.48 2.94 8.37
CA LYS A 108 4.69 3.82 7.23
C LYS A 108 6.17 3.93 6.90
N VAL A 109 6.48 3.85 5.61
CA VAL A 109 7.83 3.97 5.10
C VAL A 109 8.10 5.39 4.61
N GLY A 110 7.15 5.99 3.90
CA GLY A 110 7.32 7.31 3.33
C GLY A 110 6.13 7.69 2.49
N THR A 111 6.27 8.76 1.73
CA THR A 111 5.21 9.28 0.86
C THR A 111 5.81 9.60 -0.49
N LEU A 112 5.21 9.10 -1.56
CA LEU A 112 5.66 9.44 -2.91
C LEU A 112 5.24 10.87 -3.25
N ASP A 113 6.08 11.56 -4.03
CA ASP A 113 5.66 12.83 -4.57
C ASP A 113 4.61 12.61 -5.66
N ARG A 114 3.91 13.68 -6.02
CA ARG A 114 2.81 13.56 -6.98
C ARG A 114 3.30 13.19 -8.37
N ALA A 115 4.48 13.66 -8.76
CA ALA A 115 5.02 13.37 -10.09
C ALA A 115 5.29 11.88 -10.26
N THR A 116 5.71 11.19 -9.20
CA THR A 116 5.94 9.76 -9.23
C THR A 116 4.63 8.98 -9.07
N PHE A 117 3.76 9.46 -8.23
CA PHE A 117 2.50 8.77 -7.91
C PHE A 117 1.50 8.81 -9.06
N ASN A 118 1.35 9.95 -9.74
CA ASN A 118 0.31 10.11 -10.74
C ASN A 118 0.38 9.10 -11.89
N PRO A 119 1.56 8.78 -12.44
CA PRO A 119 1.62 7.74 -13.48
C PRO A 119 1.17 6.38 -12.97
N ILE A 120 1.48 6.04 -11.72
CA ILE A 120 1.09 4.77 -11.13
C ILE A 120 -0.43 4.71 -10.99
N ARG A 121 -1.02 5.77 -10.46
CA ARG A 121 -2.47 5.84 -10.29
C ARG A 121 -3.18 5.78 -11.64
N LYS A 122 -2.63 6.47 -12.65
CA LYS A 122 -3.21 6.46 -13.98
C LYS A 122 -3.17 5.05 -14.58
N ALA A 123 -2.05 4.35 -14.43
CA ALA A 123 -1.92 2.99 -14.93
C ALA A 123 -2.89 2.05 -14.24
N ALA A 124 -3.04 2.18 -12.91
CA ALA A 124 -3.97 1.37 -12.15
C ALA A 124 -5.41 1.62 -12.60
N ARG A 125 -5.75 2.88 -12.86
CA ARG A 125 -7.09 3.25 -13.30
C ARG A 125 -7.41 2.62 -14.66
N LYS A 126 -6.43 2.52 -15.54
CA LYS A 126 -6.64 1.94 -16.86
C LYS A 126 -6.92 0.44 -16.82
N LEU A 127 -6.52 -0.23 -15.76
CA LEU A 127 -6.79 -1.66 -15.62
C LEU A 127 -8.21 -1.95 -15.17
N LEU A 128 -8.88 -0.95 -14.68
CA LEU A 128 -10.24 -1.08 -14.17
C LEU A 128 -11.22 -0.56 -15.22
#